data_b55e9c91faef3717ea1f87acf7843e3b
#
_entry.id   b55e9c91faef3717ea1f87acf7843e3b
#
_cell.length_a   1.000
_cell.length_b   1.000
_cell.length_c   1.000
_cell.angle_alpha   90.00
_cell.angle_beta   90.00
_cell.angle_gamma   90.00
#
_symmetry.space_group_name_H-M   'P 1'
#
loop_
_entity.id
_entity.type
_entity.pdbx_description
1 polymer ?
#
loop_
_entity_poly.entity_id
_entity_poly.type
_entity_poly.pdbx_seq_one_letter_code
_entity_poly.pdbx_strand_id
1 'polypeptide(L)'
;GGQKQRVAAARAIVSNPALVLADEPTGALDSKNARMMLESLEMLNTDLSTTILMVTHDSLAASYTHRVLFIKDGKLFNQIVRGNDTRKQFFDKIMDVVTFLGGDGADVR
;
A
#
# COMPACT_ATOMS: atom_id res chain seq x y z
N GLY A 1 -7.32 -15.36 1.85
CA GLY A 1 -8.27 -14.30 1.98
C GLY A 1 -7.91 -13.32 3.06
N GLY A 2 -8.86 -12.44 3.38
CA GLY A 2 -8.66 -11.37 4.34
C GLY A 2 -8.30 -11.84 5.73
N GLN A 3 -8.93 -12.91 6.20
CA GLN A 3 -8.63 -13.45 7.51
C GLN A 3 -7.20 -13.96 7.59
N LYS A 4 -6.73 -14.61 6.54
CA LYS A 4 -5.37 -15.12 6.51
C LYS A 4 -4.36 -13.97 6.59
N GLN A 5 -4.62 -12.89 5.89
CA GLN A 5 -3.76 -11.72 5.93
C GLN A 5 -3.78 -11.05 7.29
N ARG A 6 -4.94 -10.98 7.94
CA ARG A 6 -5.05 -10.42 9.29
C ARG A 6 -4.31 -11.24 10.32
N VAL A 7 -4.39 -12.57 10.20
CA VAL A 7 -3.67 -13.46 11.10
C VAL A 7 -2.18 -13.29 10.94
N ALA A 8 -1.70 -13.17 9.69
CA ALA A 8 -0.28 -12.96 9.43
C ALA A 8 0.19 -11.64 10.04
N ALA A 9 -0.58 -10.56 9.90
CA ALA A 9 -0.25 -9.28 10.50
C ALA A 9 -0.22 -9.36 12.02
N ALA A 10 -1.20 -10.03 12.63
CA ALA A 10 -1.27 -10.20 14.07
C ALA A 10 -0.06 -10.98 14.61
N ARG A 11 0.34 -12.04 13.89
CA ARG A 11 1.53 -12.80 14.29
C ARG A 11 2.79 -11.97 14.22
N ALA A 12 2.90 -11.13 13.20
CA ALA A 12 4.04 -10.24 13.07
C ALA A 12 4.13 -9.28 14.25
N ILE A 13 2.98 -8.76 14.71
CA ILE A 13 2.93 -7.87 15.87
C ILE A 13 3.34 -8.60 17.14
N VAL A 14 2.80 -9.80 17.35
CA VAL A 14 3.11 -10.60 18.53
C VAL A 14 4.60 -10.92 18.57
N SER A 15 5.21 -11.17 17.40
CA SER A 15 6.64 -11.40 17.30
C SER A 15 7.47 -10.13 17.46
N ASN A 16 6.80 -8.97 17.51
CA ASN A 16 7.42 -7.65 17.63
C ASN A 16 8.50 -7.42 16.58
N PRO A 17 8.18 -7.62 15.29
CA PRO A 17 9.18 -7.39 14.25
C PRO A 17 9.37 -5.90 14.03
N ALA A 18 10.54 -5.51 13.56
CA ALA A 18 10.80 -4.15 13.15
C ALA A 18 10.07 -3.80 11.86
N LEU A 19 9.69 -4.80 11.10
CA LEU A 19 9.09 -4.64 9.78
C LEU A 19 7.97 -5.65 9.57
N VAL A 20 6.83 -5.17 9.10
CA VAL A 20 5.70 -6.01 8.67
C VAL A 20 5.60 -5.94 7.16
N LEU A 21 5.55 -7.10 6.52
CA LEU A 21 5.34 -7.20 5.08
C LEU A 21 3.87 -7.49 4.82
N ALA A 22 3.21 -6.62 4.09
CA ALA A 22 1.82 -6.77 3.68
C ALA A 22 1.76 -6.90 2.15
N ASP A 23 1.57 -8.13 1.66
CA ASP A 23 1.58 -8.43 0.23
C ASP A 23 0.14 -8.51 -0.27
N GLU A 24 -0.26 -7.54 -1.09
CA GLU A 24 -1.62 -7.41 -1.60
C GLU A 24 -2.67 -7.58 -0.50
N PRO A 25 -2.58 -6.78 0.59
CA PRO A 25 -3.39 -7.06 1.78
C PRO A 25 -4.89 -6.93 1.57
N THR A 26 -5.33 -6.25 0.50
CA THR A 26 -6.75 -6.04 0.21
C THR A 26 -7.24 -6.84 -0.99
N GLY A 27 -6.40 -7.69 -1.57
CA GLY A 27 -6.69 -8.32 -2.86
C GLY A 27 -7.93 -9.19 -2.90
N ALA A 28 -8.31 -9.80 -1.79
CA ALA A 28 -9.47 -10.70 -1.72
C ALA A 28 -10.62 -10.11 -0.91
N LEU A 29 -10.57 -8.83 -0.58
CA LEU A 29 -11.54 -8.20 0.34
C LEU A 29 -12.52 -7.32 -0.41
N ASP A 30 -13.75 -7.24 0.09
CA ASP A 30 -14.69 -6.23 -0.36
C ASP A 30 -14.25 -4.84 0.15
N SER A 31 -14.93 -3.80 -0.32
CA SER A 31 -14.53 -2.41 -0.01
C SER A 31 -14.49 -2.11 1.47
N LYS A 32 -15.47 -2.61 2.22
CA LYS A 32 -15.54 -2.35 3.65
C LYS A 32 -14.40 -3.03 4.40
N ASN A 33 -14.18 -4.31 4.11
CA ASN A 33 -13.13 -5.08 4.76
C ASN A 33 -11.74 -4.61 4.32
N ALA A 34 -11.60 -4.18 3.06
CA ALA A 34 -10.36 -3.61 2.58
C ALA A 34 -10.01 -2.36 3.37
N ARG A 35 -10.97 -1.46 3.58
CA ARG A 35 -10.74 -0.24 4.35
C ARG A 35 -10.34 -0.56 5.78
N MET A 36 -11.03 -1.50 6.41
CA MET A 36 -10.70 -1.90 7.77
C MET A 36 -9.29 -2.46 7.88
N MET A 37 -8.87 -3.25 6.90
CA MET A 37 -7.51 -3.78 6.86
C MET A 37 -6.49 -2.65 6.73
N LEU A 38 -6.74 -1.71 5.83
CA LEU A 38 -5.82 -0.60 5.61
C LEU A 38 -5.72 0.30 6.84
N GLU A 39 -6.85 0.57 7.50
CA GLU A 39 -6.87 1.34 8.73
C GLU A 39 -6.11 0.63 9.85
N SER A 40 -6.23 -0.70 9.92
CA SER A 40 -5.48 -1.48 10.89
C SER A 40 -3.97 -1.37 10.66
N LEU A 41 -3.54 -1.45 9.41
CA LEU A 41 -2.12 -1.31 9.08
C LEU A 41 -1.63 0.11 9.40
N GLU A 42 -2.45 1.11 9.13
CA GLU A 42 -2.12 2.49 9.44
C GLU A 42 -1.93 2.68 10.94
N MET A 43 -2.80 2.08 11.76
CA MET A 43 -2.68 2.14 13.22
C MET A 43 -1.40 1.49 13.71
N LEU A 44 -1.02 0.35 13.13
CA LEU A 44 0.24 -0.31 13.50
C LEU A 44 1.42 0.61 13.27
N ASN A 45 1.42 1.31 12.17
CA ASN A 45 2.49 2.24 11.85
C ASN A 45 2.46 3.46 12.77
N THR A 46 1.29 4.05 12.97
CA THR A 46 1.15 5.29 13.74
C THR A 46 1.32 5.05 15.23
N ASP A 47 0.62 4.06 15.78
CA ASP A 47 0.54 3.87 17.24
C ASP A 47 1.69 3.04 17.78
N LEU A 48 2.18 2.08 17.00
CA LEU A 48 3.24 1.18 17.45
C LEU A 48 4.57 1.41 16.76
N SER A 49 4.64 2.45 15.90
CA SER A 49 5.86 2.81 15.16
C SER A 49 6.43 1.64 14.36
N THR A 50 5.55 0.74 13.91
CA THR A 50 5.96 -0.40 13.10
C THR A 50 6.14 0.05 11.67
N THR A 51 7.26 -0.30 11.06
CA THR A 51 7.47 -0.05 9.64
C THR A 51 6.70 -1.08 8.84
N ILE A 52 5.92 -0.63 7.88
CA ILE A 52 5.12 -1.53 7.04
C ILE A 52 5.55 -1.36 5.59
N LEU A 53 5.92 -2.48 4.97
CA LEU A 53 6.19 -2.54 3.54
C LEU A 53 4.99 -3.20 2.88
N MET A 54 4.26 -2.43 2.08
CA MET A 54 3.09 -2.93 1.39
C MET A 54 3.39 -3.12 -0.08
N VAL A 55 3.07 -4.28 -0.61
CA VAL A 55 3.15 -4.55 -2.05
C VAL A 55 1.73 -4.63 -2.58
N THR A 56 1.38 -3.78 -3.53
CA THR A 56 0.00 -3.74 -4.03
C THR A 56 -0.07 -3.15 -5.43
N HIS A 57 -1.10 -3.55 -6.17
CA HIS A 57 -1.49 -2.93 -7.44
C HIS A 57 -2.66 -1.97 -7.24
N ASP A 58 -3.15 -1.86 -6.01
CA ASP A 58 -4.33 -1.04 -5.70
C ASP A 58 -3.89 0.35 -5.27
N SER A 59 -4.20 1.35 -6.08
CA SER A 59 -3.84 2.74 -5.79
C SER A 59 -4.51 3.27 -4.52
N LEU A 60 -5.72 2.79 -4.21
CA LEU A 60 -6.38 3.19 -2.98
C LEU A 60 -5.62 2.67 -1.77
N ALA A 61 -5.19 1.41 -1.81
CA ALA A 61 -4.37 0.85 -0.73
C ALA A 61 -3.07 1.64 -0.57
N ALA A 62 -2.42 1.97 -1.68
CA ALA A 62 -1.18 2.75 -1.65
C ALA A 62 -1.38 4.13 -1.03
N SER A 63 -2.57 4.71 -1.16
CA SER A 63 -2.85 6.05 -0.60
C SER A 63 -2.84 6.10 0.93
N TYR A 64 -2.87 4.94 1.58
CA TYR A 64 -2.79 4.85 3.05
C TYR A 64 -1.35 4.86 3.56
N THR A 65 -0.38 4.92 2.67
CA THR A 65 1.04 4.89 3.03
C THR A 65 1.63 6.30 3.01
N HIS A 66 2.87 6.41 3.47
CA HIS A 66 3.58 7.70 3.50
C HIS A 66 4.48 7.88 2.29
N ARG A 67 4.90 6.79 1.67
CA ARG A 67 5.78 6.83 0.51
C ARG A 67 5.43 5.67 -0.42
N VAL A 68 5.39 5.96 -1.71
CA VAL A 68 5.09 4.95 -2.72
C VAL A 68 6.27 4.86 -3.68
N LEU A 69 6.73 3.64 -3.88
CA LEU A 69 7.77 3.32 -4.85
C LEU A 69 7.10 2.61 -6.02
N PHE A 70 7.28 3.16 -7.21
CA PHE A 70 6.71 2.56 -8.42
C PHE A 70 7.76 1.71 -9.10
N ILE A 71 7.42 0.45 -9.32
CA ILE A 71 8.33 -0.51 -9.95
C ILE A 71 7.74 -0.95 -11.28
N LYS A 72 8.56 -0.91 -12.31
CA LYS A 72 8.19 -1.36 -13.64
C LYS A 72 9.35 -2.16 -14.21
N ASP A 73 9.05 -3.34 -14.74
CA ASP A 73 10.06 -4.23 -15.33
C ASP A 73 11.22 -4.50 -14.37
N GLY A 74 10.90 -4.67 -13.09
CA GLY A 74 11.89 -4.99 -12.07
C GLY A 74 12.74 -3.83 -11.61
N LYS A 75 12.45 -2.61 -12.06
CA LYS A 75 13.26 -1.44 -11.73
C LYS A 75 12.41 -0.36 -11.08
N LEU A 76 13.04 0.41 -10.19
CA LEU A 76 12.41 1.57 -9.60
C LEU A 76 12.22 2.63 -10.69
N PHE A 77 10.97 2.99 -10.94
CA PHE A 77 10.62 3.96 -11.96
C PHE A 77 10.43 5.36 -11.36
N ASN A 78 9.79 5.45 -10.21
CA ASN A 78 9.48 6.73 -9.60
C ASN A 78 9.18 6.51 -8.13
N GLN A 79 9.25 7.58 -7.34
CA GLN A 79 8.76 7.53 -5.97
C GLN A 79 8.12 8.86 -5.62
N ILE A 80 7.08 8.81 -4.80
CA ILE A 80 6.41 10.00 -4.30
C ILE A 80 6.20 9.87 -2.79
N VAL A 81 6.14 11.01 -2.13
CA VAL A 81 5.98 11.10 -0.68
C VAL A 81 4.70 11.88 -0.40
N ARG A 82 3.92 11.37 0.56
CA ARG A 82 2.66 12.03 0.93
C ARG A 82 2.90 13.40 1.57
N GLY A 83 3.87 13.49 2.48
CA GLY A 83 4.12 14.73 3.19
C GLY A 83 2.86 15.21 3.91
N ASN A 84 2.45 16.44 3.64
CA ASN A 84 1.27 17.05 4.26
C ASN A 84 -0.01 16.86 3.44
N ASP A 85 0.04 16.09 2.37
CA ASP A 85 -1.13 15.83 1.55
C ASP A 85 -2.19 15.05 2.34
N THR A 86 -3.46 15.33 2.05
CA THR A 86 -4.53 14.44 2.49
C THR A 86 -4.44 13.14 1.73
N ARG A 87 -5.13 12.11 2.21
CA ARG A 87 -5.15 10.82 1.50
C ARG A 87 -5.68 10.98 0.08
N LYS A 88 -6.71 11.81 -0.10
CA LYS A 88 -7.27 12.05 -1.43
C LYS A 88 -6.25 12.71 -2.35
N GLN A 89 -5.54 13.73 -1.85
CA GLN A 89 -4.51 14.40 -2.65
C GLN A 89 -3.40 13.42 -3.03
N PHE A 90 -3.00 12.60 -2.10
CA PHE A 90 -1.97 11.59 -2.36
C PHE A 90 -2.46 10.54 -3.35
N PHE A 91 -3.71 10.10 -3.20
CA PHE A 91 -4.34 9.18 -4.14
C PHE A 91 -4.29 9.75 -5.56
N ASP A 92 -4.64 11.02 -5.72
CA ASP A 92 -4.65 11.66 -7.03
C ASP A 92 -3.24 11.68 -7.64
N LYS A 93 -2.22 11.95 -6.82
CA LYS A 93 -0.83 11.90 -7.28
C LYS A 93 -0.44 10.49 -7.71
N ILE A 94 -0.84 9.49 -6.95
CA ILE A 94 -0.58 8.09 -7.29
C ILE A 94 -1.22 7.75 -8.63
N MET A 95 -2.47 8.16 -8.81
CA MET A 95 -3.21 7.90 -10.05
C MET A 95 -2.54 8.56 -11.26
N ASP A 96 -1.97 9.75 -11.07
CA ASP A 96 -1.25 10.41 -12.16
C ASP A 96 -0.06 9.58 -12.61
N VAL A 97 0.71 9.04 -11.68
CA VAL A 97 1.85 8.20 -12.02
C VAL A 97 1.41 6.89 -12.65
N VAL A 98 0.37 6.26 -12.08
CA VAL A 98 -0.16 5.00 -12.61
C VAL A 98 -0.68 5.19 -14.03
N THR A 99 -1.37 6.29 -14.28
CA THR A 99 -1.88 6.60 -15.61
C THR A 99 -0.74 6.78 -16.60
N PHE A 100 0.31 7.48 -16.20
CA PHE A 100 1.50 7.64 -17.03
C PHE A 100 2.14 6.29 -17.36
N LEU A 101 2.33 5.45 -16.33
CA LEU A 101 2.90 4.12 -16.53
C LEU A 101 2.02 3.23 -17.40
N GLY A 102 0.71 3.31 -17.17
CA GLY A 102 -0.25 2.54 -17.95
C GLY A 102 -0.31 3.00 -19.38
N GLY A 103 -0.22 4.32 -19.61
CA GLY A 103 -0.14 4.87 -20.94
C GLY A 103 1.07 4.39 -21.69
N ASP A 104 2.23 4.46 -21.05
CA ASP A 104 3.46 3.89 -21.59
C ASP A 104 3.30 2.41 -21.89
N GLY A 105 2.75 1.68 -20.92
CA GLY A 105 2.52 0.26 -21.08
C GLY A 105 1.54 -0.04 -22.20
N ALA A 106 0.49 0.77 -22.33
CA ALA A 106 -0.49 0.61 -23.39
C ALA A 106 0.14 0.84 -24.76
N ASP A 107 1.03 1.82 -24.85
CA ASP A 107 1.75 2.10 -26.10
C ASP A 107 2.65 0.96 -26.50
N VAL A 108 3.22 0.28 -25.54
CA VAL A 108 4.12 -0.84 -25.78
C VAL A 108 3.35 -2.12 -26.09
N ARG A 109 2.17 -2.23 -25.56
CA ARG A 109 1.33 -3.40 -25.75
C ARG A 109 0.61 -3.32 -27.07
#